data_ce555c054899aad920e906880eaa4c22
#
_entry.id   ce555c054899aad920e906880eaa4c22
#
_cell.length_a   1.000
_cell.length_b   1.000
_cell.length_c   1.000
_cell.angle_alpha   90.00
_cell.angle_beta   90.00
_cell.angle_gamma   90.00
#
_symmetry.space_group_name_H-M   'P 1'
#
loop_
_entity.id
_entity.type
_entity.pdbx_description
1 polymer ?
#
loop_
_entity_poly.entity_id
_entity_poly.type
_entity_poly.pdbx_seq_one_letter_code
_entity_poly.pdbx_strand_id
1 'polypeptide(L)'
;MKKLCAIISGGQSDDLAGIRDADFIIACDRGYAYAKEAGIRPDLLVGDFDSYRGALDKSVPVLDLPVEKDDTDTMAAVRWAVSEGFSELRLYCALGGRLDHLMGNVQALGFACERGVKASLLGRDAQIFLLKNDAVTIPPLPGYSLSVLALTDRVEHVCISGVKYPLQDALVTNTFPVGVSNEWEGTANISCGEGILLVINAKK
;
A
#
# COMPACT_ATOMS: atom_id res chain seq x y z
N MET A 1 -18.49 -4.05 10.82
CA MET A 1 -17.11 -4.52 11.15
C MET A 1 -16.22 -4.05 10.03
N LYS A 2 -15.04 -3.52 10.34
CA LYS A 2 -14.02 -3.23 9.31
C LYS A 2 -13.62 -4.56 8.68
N LYS A 3 -13.71 -4.65 7.35
CA LYS A 3 -13.24 -5.81 6.60
C LYS A 3 -11.85 -5.49 6.06
N LEU A 4 -10.85 -6.26 6.47
CA LEU A 4 -9.47 -6.16 6.00
C LEU A 4 -9.21 -7.19 4.92
N CYS A 5 -8.74 -6.74 3.75
CA CYS A 5 -8.21 -7.61 2.70
C CYS A 5 -6.70 -7.45 2.60
N ALA A 6 -5.97 -8.56 2.62
CA ALA A 6 -4.55 -8.60 2.32
C ALA A 6 -4.33 -9.03 0.86
N ILE A 7 -3.44 -8.35 0.16
CA ILE A 7 -3.09 -8.62 -1.24
C ILE A 7 -1.60 -8.92 -1.31
N ILE A 8 -1.22 -10.11 -1.74
CA ILE A 8 0.17 -10.50 -1.97
C ILE A 8 0.48 -10.28 -3.45
N SER A 9 1.22 -9.22 -3.75
CA SER A 9 1.62 -8.86 -5.12
C SER A 9 2.78 -9.73 -5.63
N GLY A 10 2.99 -9.74 -6.95
CA GLY A 10 4.05 -10.49 -7.61
C GLY A 10 5.41 -9.78 -7.65
N GLY A 11 5.63 -8.73 -6.86
CA GLY A 11 6.89 -7.98 -6.83
C GLY A 11 8.04 -8.70 -6.14
N GLN A 12 8.94 -7.97 -5.53
CA GLN A 12 10.02 -8.57 -4.73
C GLN A 12 9.45 -9.23 -3.49
N SER A 13 9.89 -10.47 -3.19
CA SER A 13 9.51 -11.16 -1.95
C SER A 13 9.92 -10.36 -0.72
N ASP A 14 9.01 -10.23 0.24
CA ASP A 14 9.20 -9.47 1.46
C ASP A 14 8.47 -10.12 2.63
N ASP A 15 8.52 -9.50 3.79
CA ASP A 15 7.84 -9.96 5.00
C ASP A 15 6.31 -9.94 4.83
N LEU A 16 5.68 -11.02 5.28
CA LEU A 16 4.22 -11.16 5.32
C LEU A 16 3.68 -11.03 6.75
N ALA A 17 4.41 -10.32 7.64
CA ALA A 17 4.00 -10.13 9.02
C ALA A 17 2.61 -9.47 9.10
N GLY A 18 1.76 -10.00 9.96
CA GLY A 18 0.39 -9.51 10.16
C GLY A 18 -0.61 -9.88 9.05
N ILE A 19 -0.22 -10.64 8.02
CA ILE A 19 -1.15 -11.02 6.95
C ILE A 19 -2.30 -11.91 7.44
N ARG A 20 -2.05 -12.70 8.50
CA ARG A 20 -3.06 -13.60 9.08
C ARG A 20 -4.16 -12.85 9.87
N ASP A 21 -4.00 -11.54 10.09
CA ASP A 21 -5.03 -10.69 10.71
C ASP A 21 -6.11 -10.27 9.69
N ALA A 22 -5.88 -10.55 8.38
CA ALA A 22 -6.83 -10.22 7.34
C ALA A 22 -8.04 -11.17 7.35
N ASP A 23 -9.22 -10.61 7.04
CA ASP A 23 -10.45 -11.37 6.86
C ASP A 23 -10.47 -12.13 5.52
N PHE A 24 -9.65 -11.68 4.55
CA PHE A 24 -9.56 -12.23 3.21
C PHE A 24 -8.16 -12.02 2.62
N ILE A 25 -7.61 -13.02 1.94
CA ILE A 25 -6.27 -12.97 1.36
C ILE A 25 -6.35 -13.22 -0.15
N ILE A 26 -5.83 -12.28 -0.94
CA ILE A 26 -5.67 -12.40 -2.39
C ILE A 26 -4.19 -12.63 -2.70
N ALA A 27 -3.89 -13.53 -3.63
CA ALA A 27 -2.54 -13.67 -4.16
C ALA A 27 -2.53 -13.39 -5.68
N CYS A 28 -1.66 -12.47 -6.09
CA CYS A 28 -1.52 -12.03 -7.48
C CYS A 28 -0.29 -12.68 -8.10
N ASP A 29 -0.46 -13.43 -9.18
CA ASP A 29 0.62 -14.01 -9.99
C ASP A 29 1.71 -14.68 -9.11
N ARG A 30 2.99 -14.20 -9.17
CA ARG A 30 4.10 -14.71 -8.36
C ARG A 30 3.82 -14.63 -6.84
N GLY A 31 2.95 -13.73 -6.37
CA GLY A 31 2.53 -13.64 -4.97
C GLY A 31 1.94 -14.94 -4.44
N TYR A 32 1.40 -15.80 -5.31
CA TYR A 32 0.96 -17.14 -4.92
C TYR A 32 2.13 -18.05 -4.49
N ALA A 33 3.30 -17.94 -5.13
CA ALA A 33 4.50 -18.65 -4.68
C ALA A 33 4.90 -18.23 -3.26
N TYR A 34 4.90 -16.92 -2.98
CA TYR A 34 5.23 -16.38 -1.65
C TYR A 34 4.23 -16.82 -0.57
N ALA A 35 2.93 -16.81 -0.90
CA ALA A 35 1.90 -17.34 -0.02
C ALA A 35 2.16 -18.81 0.34
N LYS A 36 2.45 -19.62 -0.67
CA LYS A 36 2.71 -21.06 -0.50
C LYS A 36 3.96 -21.34 0.34
N GLU A 37 5.06 -20.61 0.09
CA GLU A 37 6.30 -20.71 0.88
C GLU A 37 6.06 -20.34 2.36
N ALA A 38 5.19 -19.37 2.63
CA ALA A 38 4.83 -18.95 3.97
C ALA A 38 3.73 -19.81 4.63
N GLY A 39 3.27 -20.87 3.97
CA GLY A 39 2.17 -21.71 4.46
C GLY A 39 0.85 -20.95 4.61
N ILE A 40 0.59 -20.00 3.72
CA ILE A 40 -0.63 -19.20 3.64
C ILE A 40 -1.46 -19.73 2.49
N ARG A 41 -2.73 -20.02 2.76
CA ARG A 41 -3.71 -20.37 1.73
C ARG A 41 -4.50 -19.11 1.37
N PRO A 42 -4.39 -18.58 0.14
CA PRO A 42 -5.22 -17.46 -0.30
C PRO A 42 -6.69 -17.88 -0.45
N ASP A 43 -7.58 -16.91 -0.35
CA ASP A 43 -9.01 -17.08 -0.63
C ASP A 43 -9.35 -16.83 -2.10
N LEU A 44 -8.51 -16.05 -2.82
CA LEU A 44 -8.66 -15.72 -4.22
C LEU A 44 -7.30 -15.61 -4.91
N LEU A 45 -7.22 -16.10 -6.13
CA LEU A 45 -6.07 -15.93 -7.02
C LEU A 45 -6.40 -14.91 -8.12
N VAL A 46 -5.44 -14.04 -8.47
CA VAL A 46 -5.60 -13.02 -9.52
C VAL A 46 -4.37 -13.04 -10.43
N GLY A 47 -4.57 -13.20 -11.73
CA GLY A 47 -3.49 -13.20 -12.72
C GLY A 47 -3.58 -14.37 -13.69
N ASP A 48 -2.66 -14.41 -14.66
CA ASP A 48 -2.55 -15.50 -15.64
C ASP A 48 -1.56 -16.61 -15.20
N PHE A 49 -0.80 -16.35 -14.13
CA PHE A 49 0.17 -17.27 -13.51
C PHE A 49 1.25 -17.81 -14.47
N ASP A 50 1.56 -17.07 -15.54
CA ASP A 50 2.59 -17.45 -16.51
C ASP A 50 3.99 -17.49 -15.87
N SER A 51 4.23 -16.69 -14.85
CA SER A 51 5.45 -16.65 -14.06
C SER A 51 5.52 -17.72 -12.97
N TYR A 52 4.42 -18.45 -12.69
CA TYR A 52 4.37 -19.51 -11.68
C TYR A 52 4.45 -20.92 -12.31
N ARG A 53 5.56 -21.63 -12.04
CA ARG A 53 5.82 -22.96 -12.62
C ARG A 53 5.18 -24.15 -11.86
N GLY A 54 4.49 -23.89 -10.74
CA GLY A 54 3.86 -24.91 -9.93
C GLY A 54 2.40 -25.18 -10.32
N ALA A 55 1.80 -26.20 -9.73
CA ALA A 55 0.36 -26.42 -9.86
C ALA A 55 -0.41 -25.48 -8.92
N LEU A 56 -1.44 -24.82 -9.44
CA LEU A 56 -2.39 -24.06 -8.64
C LEU A 56 -3.26 -25.00 -7.82
N ASP A 57 -3.63 -24.56 -6.61
CA ASP A 57 -4.65 -25.25 -5.82
C ASP A 57 -6.02 -25.03 -6.45
N LYS A 58 -6.56 -26.07 -7.08
CA LYS A 58 -7.86 -26.04 -7.77
C LYS A 58 -9.04 -25.74 -6.83
N SER A 59 -8.85 -25.79 -5.53
CA SER A 59 -9.88 -25.43 -4.54
C SER A 59 -9.93 -23.95 -4.21
N VAL A 60 -8.96 -23.15 -4.70
CA VAL A 60 -8.96 -21.69 -4.58
C VAL A 60 -9.51 -21.09 -5.87
N PRO A 61 -10.54 -20.24 -5.79
CA PRO A 61 -11.09 -19.58 -6.96
C PRO A 61 -10.04 -18.67 -7.62
N VAL A 62 -10.11 -18.59 -8.95
CA VAL A 62 -9.28 -17.67 -9.75
C VAL A 62 -10.20 -16.60 -10.30
N LEU A 63 -9.82 -15.34 -10.14
CA LEU A 63 -10.51 -14.22 -10.78
C LEU A 63 -10.15 -14.25 -12.26
N ASP A 64 -11.13 -14.60 -13.09
CA ASP A 64 -10.99 -14.61 -14.54
C ASP A 64 -10.94 -13.16 -15.05
N LEU A 65 -9.77 -12.74 -15.51
CA LEU A 65 -9.55 -11.41 -16.04
C LEU A 65 -9.44 -11.50 -17.58
N PRO A 66 -10.01 -10.56 -18.32
CA PRO A 66 -9.82 -10.51 -19.77
C PRO A 66 -8.33 -10.50 -20.12
N VAL A 67 -7.93 -11.24 -21.14
CA VAL A 67 -6.53 -11.35 -21.61
C VAL A 67 -6.00 -9.96 -22.07
N GLU A 68 -6.89 -9.16 -22.67
CA GLU A 68 -6.59 -7.76 -23.02
C GLU A 68 -7.04 -6.85 -21.87
N LYS A 69 -6.15 -6.62 -20.91
CA LYS A 69 -6.38 -5.70 -19.78
C LYS A 69 -5.24 -4.68 -19.71
N ASP A 70 -5.62 -3.43 -19.48
CA ASP A 70 -4.66 -2.35 -19.23
C ASP A 70 -4.21 -2.30 -17.75
N ASP A 71 -4.76 -3.19 -16.90
CA ASP A 71 -4.52 -3.22 -15.45
C ASP A 71 -3.41 -4.22 -15.09
N THR A 72 -2.59 -3.88 -14.08
CA THR A 72 -1.74 -4.86 -13.41
C THR A 72 -2.60 -5.79 -12.54
N ASP A 73 -2.14 -7.03 -12.27
CA ASP A 73 -2.87 -7.97 -11.41
C ASP A 73 -3.11 -7.40 -10.01
N THR A 74 -2.15 -6.65 -9.47
CA THR A 74 -2.32 -5.93 -8.19
C THR A 74 -3.45 -4.91 -8.28
N MET A 75 -3.53 -4.12 -9.36
CA MET A 75 -4.61 -3.15 -9.55
C MET A 75 -5.96 -3.83 -9.70
N ALA A 76 -6.02 -4.93 -10.45
CA ALA A 76 -7.24 -5.74 -10.59
C ALA A 76 -7.71 -6.29 -9.24
N ALA A 77 -6.79 -6.80 -8.41
CA ALA A 77 -7.10 -7.25 -7.05
C ALA A 77 -7.62 -6.12 -6.15
N VAL A 78 -7.00 -4.92 -6.20
CA VAL A 78 -7.46 -3.73 -5.47
C VAL A 78 -8.87 -3.33 -5.91
N ARG A 79 -9.14 -3.27 -7.22
CA ARG A 79 -10.47 -2.95 -7.76
C ARG A 79 -11.53 -3.94 -7.29
N TRP A 80 -11.22 -5.23 -7.36
CA TRP A 80 -12.11 -6.27 -6.88
C TRP A 80 -12.39 -6.11 -5.38
N ALA A 81 -11.36 -5.95 -4.55
CA ALA A 81 -11.54 -5.80 -3.11
C ALA A 81 -12.37 -4.56 -2.75
N VAL A 82 -12.18 -3.44 -3.46
CA VAL A 82 -13.00 -2.23 -3.29
C VAL A 82 -14.45 -2.51 -3.68
N SER A 83 -14.72 -3.23 -4.78
CA SER A 83 -16.09 -3.57 -5.21
C SER A 83 -16.81 -4.54 -4.26
N GLU A 84 -16.06 -5.42 -3.57
CA GLU A 84 -16.58 -6.32 -2.55
C GLU A 84 -16.83 -5.62 -1.19
N GLY A 85 -16.51 -4.33 -1.08
CA GLY A 85 -16.79 -3.52 0.10
C GLY A 85 -15.82 -3.71 1.25
N PHE A 86 -14.57 -4.13 0.98
CA PHE A 86 -13.50 -4.06 1.96
C PHE A 86 -13.17 -2.61 2.30
N SER A 87 -12.98 -2.32 3.58
CA SER A 87 -12.71 -0.96 4.06
C SER A 87 -11.23 -0.68 4.32
N GLU A 88 -10.41 -1.72 4.35
CA GLU A 88 -8.96 -1.64 4.52
C GLU A 88 -8.26 -2.65 3.62
N LEU A 89 -7.20 -2.21 2.93
CA LEU A 89 -6.36 -3.05 2.07
C LEU A 89 -4.91 -2.97 2.55
N ARG A 90 -4.25 -4.13 2.67
CA ARG A 90 -2.81 -4.23 2.94
C ARG A 90 -2.14 -4.99 1.81
N LEU A 91 -1.25 -4.31 1.09
CA LEU A 91 -0.52 -4.86 -0.03
C LEU A 91 0.88 -5.27 0.42
N TYR A 92 1.20 -6.53 0.25
CA TYR A 92 2.47 -7.16 0.57
C TYR A 92 3.24 -7.51 -0.70
N CYS A 93 4.57 -7.60 -0.62
CA CYS A 93 5.45 -7.87 -1.77
C CYS A 93 5.22 -6.88 -2.93
N ALA A 94 4.81 -5.65 -2.58
CA ALA A 94 4.45 -4.59 -3.51
C ALA A 94 5.47 -3.42 -3.53
N LEU A 95 6.49 -3.50 -2.67
CA LEU A 95 7.64 -2.60 -2.59
C LEU A 95 8.86 -3.25 -3.25
N GLY A 96 9.75 -2.43 -3.80
CA GLY A 96 10.98 -2.92 -4.45
C GLY A 96 10.76 -3.53 -5.85
N GLY A 97 11.84 -4.03 -6.45
CA GLY A 97 11.82 -4.58 -7.80
C GLY A 97 11.73 -3.50 -8.88
N ARG A 98 10.81 -3.66 -9.83
CA ARG A 98 10.61 -2.72 -10.94
C ARG A 98 9.97 -1.42 -10.45
N LEU A 99 10.58 -0.28 -10.81
CA LEU A 99 10.09 1.05 -10.41
C LEU A 99 8.70 1.38 -10.98
N ASP A 100 8.41 0.95 -12.22
CA ASP A 100 7.11 1.14 -12.84
C ASP A 100 5.99 0.41 -12.07
N HIS A 101 6.25 -0.81 -11.59
CA HIS A 101 5.31 -1.54 -10.74
C HIS A 101 5.12 -0.87 -9.38
N LEU A 102 6.19 -0.35 -8.75
CA LEU A 102 6.07 0.41 -7.50
C LEU A 102 5.18 1.64 -7.70
N MET A 103 5.41 2.40 -8.77
CA MET A 103 4.57 3.58 -9.08
C MET A 103 3.11 3.18 -9.35
N GLY A 104 2.88 2.09 -10.08
CA GLY A 104 1.55 1.53 -10.29
C GLY A 104 0.86 1.10 -8.99
N ASN A 105 1.62 0.51 -8.05
CA ASN A 105 1.08 0.14 -6.73
C ASN A 105 0.72 1.38 -5.89
N VAL A 106 1.49 2.46 -5.96
CA VAL A 106 1.14 3.74 -5.34
C VAL A 106 -0.15 4.32 -5.95
N GLN A 107 -0.30 4.23 -7.29
CA GLN A 107 -1.55 4.64 -7.96
C GLN A 107 -2.74 3.78 -7.53
N ALA A 108 -2.53 2.47 -7.31
CA ALA A 108 -3.58 1.58 -6.80
C ALA A 108 -4.02 1.97 -5.37
N LEU A 109 -3.10 2.44 -4.50
CA LEU A 109 -3.47 3.05 -3.22
C LEU A 109 -4.34 4.30 -3.43
N GLY A 110 -3.96 5.17 -4.38
CA GLY A 110 -4.72 6.38 -4.74
C GLY A 110 -6.14 6.04 -5.14
N PHE A 111 -6.31 5.03 -6.01
CA PHE A 111 -7.62 4.53 -6.44
C PHE A 111 -8.49 4.08 -5.26
N ALA A 112 -7.92 3.35 -4.31
CA ALA A 112 -8.63 2.91 -3.10
C ALA A 112 -9.00 4.09 -2.20
N CYS A 113 -8.05 5.02 -1.98
CA CYS A 113 -8.22 6.22 -1.16
C CYS A 113 -9.35 7.13 -1.67
N GLU A 114 -9.43 7.35 -3.00
CA GLU A 114 -10.50 8.13 -3.60
C GLU A 114 -11.90 7.53 -3.35
N ARG A 115 -11.97 6.22 -3.11
CA ARG A 115 -13.21 5.49 -2.81
C ARG A 115 -13.45 5.29 -1.32
N GLY A 116 -12.68 5.99 -0.46
CA GLY A 116 -12.80 5.95 0.99
C GLY A 116 -12.26 4.67 1.64
N VAL A 117 -11.47 3.88 0.91
CA VAL A 117 -10.85 2.66 1.40
C VAL A 117 -9.42 2.96 1.86
N LYS A 118 -9.09 2.61 3.10
CA LYS A 118 -7.73 2.75 3.62
C LYS A 118 -6.84 1.68 2.98
N ALA A 119 -5.72 2.11 2.40
CA ALA A 119 -4.80 1.19 1.74
C ALA A 119 -3.35 1.49 2.10
N SER A 120 -2.52 0.44 2.22
CA SER A 120 -1.10 0.56 2.54
C SER A 120 -0.26 -0.47 1.78
N LEU A 121 0.96 -0.08 1.41
CA LEU A 121 2.02 -1.00 1.02
C LEU A 121 2.85 -1.32 2.26
N LEU A 122 3.04 -2.59 2.55
CA LEU A 122 3.78 -3.08 3.71
C LEU A 122 4.97 -3.91 3.29
N GLY A 123 6.13 -3.60 3.84
CA GLY A 123 7.35 -4.37 3.70
C GLY A 123 8.19 -4.26 4.98
N ARG A 124 9.24 -5.07 5.07
CA ARG A 124 10.14 -5.11 6.22
C ARG A 124 10.82 -3.78 6.51
N ASP A 125 11.25 -3.10 5.44
CA ASP A 125 12.09 -1.90 5.54
C ASP A 125 11.35 -0.62 5.14
N ALA A 126 10.08 -0.72 4.73
CA ALA A 126 9.27 0.44 4.40
C ALA A 126 7.76 0.18 4.54
N GLN A 127 7.04 1.24 4.84
CA GLN A 127 5.59 1.29 4.81
C GLN A 127 5.15 2.55 4.08
N ILE A 128 4.14 2.43 3.22
CA ILE A 128 3.52 3.56 2.51
C ILE A 128 2.01 3.50 2.74
N PHE A 129 1.42 4.63 3.09
CA PHE A 129 -0.03 4.79 3.16
C PHE A 129 -0.46 6.21 2.79
N LEU A 130 -1.76 6.42 2.64
CA LEU A 130 -2.32 7.69 2.18
C LEU A 130 -3.22 8.30 3.26
N LEU A 131 -3.20 9.64 3.30
CA LEU A 131 -4.16 10.46 4.05
C LEU A 131 -4.93 11.35 3.09
N LYS A 132 -6.24 11.50 3.33
CA LYS A 132 -7.12 12.42 2.60
C LYS A 132 -8.13 13.00 3.57
N ASN A 133 -8.08 14.31 3.84
CA ASN A 133 -8.90 14.98 4.85
C ASN A 133 -8.90 14.22 6.19
N ASP A 134 -7.75 13.78 6.65
CA ASP A 134 -7.61 12.90 7.82
C ASP A 134 -6.35 13.26 8.60
N ALA A 135 -6.20 12.65 9.76
CA ALA A 135 -5.03 12.78 10.62
C ALA A 135 -4.58 11.41 11.13
N VAL A 136 -3.28 11.28 11.37
CA VAL A 136 -2.68 10.07 11.95
C VAL A 136 -1.65 10.46 13.00
N THR A 137 -1.58 9.64 14.05
CA THR A 137 -0.55 9.68 15.07
C THR A 137 0.33 8.45 14.94
N ILE A 138 1.64 8.65 14.78
CA ILE A 138 2.61 7.57 14.58
C ILE A 138 3.66 7.64 15.69
N PRO A 139 3.87 6.58 16.48
CA PRO A 139 4.95 6.52 17.44
C PRO A 139 6.31 6.58 16.72
N PRO A 140 7.38 7.05 17.38
CA PRO A 140 8.70 7.10 16.76
C PRO A 140 9.17 5.70 16.35
N LEU A 141 9.73 5.60 15.13
CA LEU A 141 10.28 4.37 14.58
C LEU A 141 11.81 4.48 14.52
N PRO A 142 12.56 3.92 15.51
CA PRO A 142 14.02 4.01 15.52
C PRO A 142 14.63 3.40 14.25
N GLY A 143 15.57 4.10 13.62
CA GLY A 143 16.23 3.66 12.39
C GLY A 143 15.44 3.93 11.11
N TYR A 144 14.25 4.56 11.20
CA TYR A 144 13.45 4.94 10.04
C TYR A 144 13.39 6.45 9.89
N SER A 145 13.25 6.91 8.66
CA SER A 145 12.85 8.29 8.32
C SER A 145 11.33 8.34 8.09
N LEU A 146 10.77 9.52 8.31
CA LEU A 146 9.39 9.83 7.94
C LEU A 146 9.41 10.78 6.74
N SER A 147 8.67 10.45 5.69
CA SER A 147 8.51 11.35 4.55
C SER A 147 7.04 11.56 4.23
N VAL A 148 6.73 12.76 3.74
CA VAL A 148 5.42 13.09 3.17
C VAL A 148 5.60 13.68 1.79
N LEU A 149 4.74 13.29 0.85
CA LEU A 149 4.71 13.78 -0.52
C LEU A 149 3.27 14.00 -0.95
N ALA A 150 3.02 14.94 -1.85
CA ALA A 150 1.71 15.05 -2.48
C ALA A 150 1.55 13.99 -3.58
N LEU A 151 0.49 13.20 -3.52
CA LEU A 151 0.10 12.29 -4.61
C LEU A 151 -0.75 13.04 -5.66
N THR A 152 -1.60 13.96 -5.24
CA THR A 152 -2.33 14.90 -6.09
C THR A 152 -1.46 16.12 -6.41
N ASP A 153 -1.88 16.97 -7.35
CA ASP A 153 -1.13 18.17 -7.73
C ASP A 153 -0.72 19.02 -6.53
N ARG A 154 -1.60 19.10 -5.54
CA ARG A 154 -1.37 19.79 -4.29
C ARG A 154 -2.13 19.12 -3.14
N VAL A 155 -1.64 19.33 -1.93
CA VAL A 155 -2.28 18.97 -0.66
C VAL A 155 -2.26 20.20 0.23
N GLU A 156 -3.43 20.61 0.69
CA GLU A 156 -3.61 21.81 1.49
C GLU A 156 -3.63 21.47 2.99
N HIS A 157 -3.33 22.47 3.82
CA HIS A 157 -3.40 22.38 5.28
C HIS A 157 -2.57 21.24 5.88
N VAL A 158 -1.39 20.98 5.31
CA VAL A 158 -0.50 19.93 5.81
C VAL A 158 0.16 20.40 7.10
N CYS A 159 -0.08 19.66 8.19
CA CYS A 159 0.58 19.87 9.47
C CYS A 159 1.36 18.60 9.86
N ILE A 160 2.59 18.79 10.33
CA ILE A 160 3.43 17.73 10.89
C ILE A 160 4.09 18.26 12.16
N SER A 161 3.95 17.52 13.27
CA SER A 161 4.63 17.81 14.53
C SER A 161 5.27 16.55 15.12
N GLY A 162 6.12 16.70 16.15
CA GLY A 162 6.87 15.60 16.75
C GLY A 162 8.05 15.13 15.90
N VAL A 163 8.52 15.98 15.00
CA VAL A 163 9.62 15.73 14.05
C VAL A 163 10.53 16.96 13.99
N LYS A 164 11.75 16.76 13.52
CA LYS A 164 12.80 17.79 13.44
C LYS A 164 12.45 18.95 12.49
N TYR A 165 11.74 18.66 11.40
CA TYR A 165 11.30 19.63 10.40
C TYR A 165 9.78 19.67 10.36
N PRO A 166 9.13 20.38 11.32
CA PRO A 166 7.67 20.45 11.38
C PRO A 166 7.10 21.27 10.22
N LEU A 167 5.87 20.97 9.85
CA LEU A 167 5.08 21.80 8.94
C LEU A 167 3.85 22.32 9.68
N GLN A 168 3.46 23.55 9.40
CA GLN A 168 2.27 24.16 9.96
C GLN A 168 1.47 24.82 8.84
N ASP A 169 0.27 24.32 8.61
CA ASP A 169 -0.66 24.82 7.60
C ASP A 169 -0.01 24.98 6.21
N ALA A 170 0.83 24.02 5.83
CA ALA A 170 1.64 24.10 4.63
C ALA A 170 0.88 23.60 3.39
N LEU A 171 1.21 24.22 2.24
CA LEU A 171 0.88 23.71 0.93
C LEU A 171 2.01 22.78 0.46
N VAL A 172 1.69 21.51 0.19
CA VAL A 172 2.62 20.53 -0.39
C VAL A 172 2.20 20.22 -1.82
N THR A 173 3.14 20.26 -2.76
CA THR A 173 2.87 20.02 -4.19
C THR A 173 3.65 18.80 -4.69
N ASN A 174 3.14 18.12 -5.72
CA ASN A 174 3.80 16.95 -6.31
C ASN A 174 5.06 17.30 -7.12
N THR A 175 5.35 18.57 -7.33
CA THR A 175 6.54 19.05 -8.05
C THR A 175 7.66 19.55 -7.12
N PHE A 176 7.43 19.59 -5.81
CA PHE A 176 8.42 20.06 -4.85
C PHE A 176 8.47 19.18 -3.59
N PRO A 177 9.55 18.40 -3.37
CA PRO A 177 9.63 17.40 -2.31
C PRO A 177 10.02 17.98 -0.94
N VAL A 178 9.20 18.83 -0.37
CA VAL A 178 9.49 19.54 0.90
C VAL A 178 9.57 18.62 2.12
N GLY A 179 8.85 17.49 2.12
CA GLY A 179 8.65 16.63 3.30
C GLY A 179 9.49 15.35 3.32
N VAL A 180 10.60 15.27 2.58
CA VAL A 180 11.40 14.05 2.48
C VAL A 180 12.43 13.93 3.61
N SER A 181 12.58 12.71 4.16
CA SER A 181 13.61 12.31 5.14
C SER A 181 13.59 13.10 6.46
N ASN A 182 12.41 13.32 7.01
CA ASN A 182 12.26 13.89 8.35
C ASN A 182 12.76 12.92 9.43
N GLU A 183 13.12 13.45 10.58
CA GLU A 183 13.64 12.74 11.74
C GLU A 183 12.66 12.80 12.90
N TRP A 184 12.57 11.70 13.65
CA TRP A 184 11.70 11.60 14.81
C TRP A 184 12.29 12.37 16.01
N GLU A 185 11.50 13.25 16.61
CA GLU A 185 11.79 13.87 17.92
C GLU A 185 10.82 13.40 19.01
N GLY A 186 9.77 12.70 18.59
CA GLY A 186 8.74 12.14 19.45
C GLY A 186 7.67 11.47 18.63
N THR A 187 6.47 11.38 19.15
CA THR A 187 5.30 10.90 18.42
C THR A 187 4.92 11.92 17.33
N ALA A 188 4.95 11.51 16.08
CA ALA A 188 4.55 12.36 14.98
C ALA A 188 3.02 12.43 14.87
N ASN A 189 2.49 13.65 14.74
CA ASN A 189 1.10 13.90 14.36
C ASN A 189 1.10 14.52 12.98
N ILE A 190 0.43 13.89 12.04
CA ILE A 190 0.34 14.30 10.64
C ILE A 190 -1.12 14.52 10.32
N SER A 191 -1.46 15.66 9.72
CA SER A 191 -2.80 15.90 9.19
C SER A 191 -2.73 16.60 7.85
N CYS A 192 -3.75 16.45 7.04
CA CYS A 192 -3.92 17.17 5.78
C CYS A 192 -5.39 17.50 5.52
N GLY A 193 -5.60 18.56 4.75
CA GLY A 193 -6.90 18.94 4.19
C GLY A 193 -7.12 18.38 2.79
N GLU A 194 -7.52 19.25 1.86
CA GLU A 194 -7.81 18.88 0.48
C GLU A 194 -6.58 18.32 -0.24
N GLY A 195 -6.77 17.27 -1.04
CA GLY A 195 -5.72 16.51 -1.71
C GLY A 195 -5.43 15.18 -1.04
N ILE A 196 -4.46 14.43 -1.58
CA ILE A 196 -4.00 13.13 -1.06
C ILE A 196 -2.53 13.24 -0.71
N LEU A 197 -2.23 13.05 0.58
CA LEU A 197 -0.88 13.02 1.12
C LEU A 197 -0.37 11.59 1.20
N LEU A 198 0.76 11.33 0.58
CA LEU A 198 1.52 10.09 0.68
C LEU A 198 2.42 10.15 1.90
N VAL A 199 2.30 9.19 2.81
CA VAL A 199 3.15 9.06 4.01
C VAL A 199 4.02 7.83 3.87
N ILE A 200 5.32 8.01 4.05
CA ILE A 200 6.32 6.95 3.91
C ILE A 200 7.16 6.86 5.17
N ASN A 201 7.18 5.69 5.78
CA ASN A 201 8.19 5.30 6.76
C ASN A 201 9.19 4.40 6.06
N ALA A 202 10.46 4.78 6.00
CA ALA A 202 11.50 3.99 5.35
C ALA A 202 12.75 3.90 6.23
N LYS A 203 13.34 2.71 6.28
CA LYS A 203 14.58 2.45 7.01
C LYS A 203 15.73 3.26 6.41
N LYS A 204 16.55 3.83 7.27
CA LYS A 204 17.76 4.61 6.89
C LYS A 204 18.90 3.72 6.47
#